data_3b58d68375a0cfac2deaf97604b9898b
#
_entry.id   3b58d68375a0cfac2deaf97604b9898b
#
_cell.length_a   1.000
_cell.length_b   1.000
_cell.length_c   1.000
_cell.angle_alpha   90.00
_cell.angle_beta   90.00
_cell.angle_gamma   90.00
#
_symmetry.space_group_name_H-M   'P 1'
#
loop_
_entity.id
_entity.type
_entity.pdbx_description
1 polymer ?
#
loop_
_entity_poly.entity_id
_entity_poly.type
_entity_poly.pdbx_seq_one_letter_code
_entity_poly.pdbx_strand_id
1 'polypeptide(L)'
;TVQKYGVTVETAPNSRDAVKHHYPYYDKHGKFIGTKARRLADKQFNTTGNMRDNTLFGQNLFKNEGRFVTVVEGELDALAAFEMLGSKFPVVSVSKGAAGAANDFKKNIEWLEGFENVVICFDNDVAGREAAEQCAQVLSPNKARIVSLGAFKDASDYLANNKVRDFTSEWWEAKTYRMTGIVTLEDAWGDFVARGTEEIIPFPESFGMLNSMLNGGIAAGEITVLGALTSIGKTTMVNEIVYHFWKNTNKMIGCAFLEASNGEAVENLLTIHTGHNLSLEDRKNIDFDKLHTDIVTDGRILLLDHHGAVDSDELFLKLRAMVKGSGCEILVIDPLQAAVTSNANETIDDFMDRLLKLAKETNVSVIVVSHMRKPSLSSPHNVSEYDLKGSGSINQIAFNTILLSRDKMAEDEYARNSTMVQVVKCRRTGLTGMAGWLYYNSYTGRLERGEAPEQHQAQQEDEF
;
A
#
# COMPACT_ATOMS: atom_id res chain seq x y z
N THR A 1 43.18 -4.76 23.03
CA THR A 1 41.73 -5.05 23.15
C THR A 1 41.49 -6.33 23.92
N VAL A 2 42.07 -7.47 23.52
CA VAL A 2 41.88 -8.79 24.14
C VAL A 2 42.13 -8.76 25.68
N GLN A 3 43.26 -8.19 26.10
CA GLN A 3 43.60 -8.06 27.55
C GLN A 3 42.57 -7.17 28.28
N LYS A 4 42.13 -6.06 27.68
CA LYS A 4 41.15 -5.17 28.32
C LYS A 4 39.83 -5.88 28.61
N TYR A 5 39.38 -6.75 27.69
CA TYR A 5 38.13 -7.51 27.86
C TYR A 5 38.31 -8.78 28.71
N GLY A 6 39.53 -9.08 29.16
CA GLY A 6 39.84 -10.25 29.98
C GLY A 6 39.70 -11.59 29.23
N VAL A 7 39.72 -11.53 27.88
CA VAL A 7 39.63 -12.75 27.07
C VAL A 7 40.91 -13.56 27.15
N THR A 8 40.76 -14.87 27.37
CA THR A 8 41.88 -15.81 27.42
C THR A 8 41.76 -16.86 26.33
N VAL A 9 42.90 -17.43 25.93
CA VAL A 9 42.99 -18.40 24.83
C VAL A 9 43.56 -19.70 25.39
N GLU A 10 42.86 -20.81 25.17
CA GLU A 10 43.39 -22.16 25.42
C GLU A 10 44.09 -22.63 24.15
N THR A 11 45.31 -23.13 24.29
CA THR A 11 46.10 -23.66 23.15
C THR A 11 46.13 -25.19 23.19
N ALA A 12 46.36 -25.79 22.00
CA ALA A 12 46.54 -27.23 21.93
C ALA A 12 47.78 -27.68 22.71
N PRO A 13 47.80 -28.91 23.30
CA PRO A 13 48.95 -29.44 23.99
C PRO A 13 50.20 -29.39 23.11
N ASN A 14 51.28 -28.78 23.64
CA ASN A 14 52.56 -28.63 22.94
C ASN A 14 52.55 -27.79 21.62
N SER A 15 51.52 -26.96 21.44
CA SER A 15 51.37 -26.07 20.29
C SER A 15 51.03 -24.66 20.74
N ARG A 16 51.24 -23.68 19.85
CA ARG A 16 50.73 -22.30 20.01
C ARG A 16 49.36 -22.10 19.34
N ASP A 17 48.81 -23.17 18.74
CA ASP A 17 47.52 -23.10 18.02
C ASP A 17 46.40 -22.93 19.02
N ALA A 18 45.61 -21.89 18.87
CA ALA A 18 44.43 -21.62 19.66
C ALA A 18 43.35 -22.66 19.38
N VAL A 19 42.78 -23.25 20.45
CA VAL A 19 41.67 -24.23 20.34
C VAL A 19 40.37 -23.73 20.93
N LYS A 20 40.44 -22.81 21.90
CA LYS A 20 39.25 -22.18 22.48
C LYS A 20 39.54 -20.73 22.87
N HIS A 21 38.52 -19.90 22.76
CA HIS A 21 38.47 -18.59 23.37
C HIS A 21 37.53 -18.62 24.57
N HIS A 22 37.93 -17.95 25.64
CA HIS A 22 37.18 -17.85 26.90
C HIS A 22 36.81 -16.39 27.15
N TYR A 23 35.51 -16.11 27.23
CA TYR A 23 34.92 -14.79 27.46
C TYR A 23 34.37 -14.70 28.85
N PRO A 24 34.91 -13.82 29.75
CA PRO A 24 34.42 -13.69 31.10
C PRO A 24 33.13 -12.86 31.15
N TYR A 25 32.22 -13.29 32.01
CA TYR A 25 30.96 -12.60 32.27
C TYR A 25 30.84 -12.16 33.72
N TYR A 26 30.19 -11.04 33.90
CA TYR A 26 30.04 -10.39 35.19
C TYR A 26 28.58 -10.06 35.46
N ASP A 27 28.22 -9.93 36.75
CA ASP A 27 26.92 -9.41 37.16
C ASP A 27 26.89 -7.87 37.13
N LYS A 28 25.73 -7.29 37.44
CA LYS A 28 25.55 -5.83 37.51
C LYS A 28 26.41 -5.12 38.57
N HIS A 29 26.99 -5.85 39.51
CA HIS A 29 27.88 -5.33 40.53
C HIS A 29 29.36 -5.49 40.16
N GLY A 30 29.65 -5.98 38.96
CA GLY A 30 31.02 -6.21 38.49
C GLY A 30 31.68 -7.47 39.07
N LYS A 31 30.91 -8.36 39.71
CA LYS A 31 31.42 -9.62 40.21
C LYS A 31 31.47 -10.65 39.09
N PHE A 32 32.59 -11.35 38.94
CA PHE A 32 32.74 -12.46 38.01
C PHE A 32 31.76 -13.59 38.35
N ILE A 33 30.99 -14.08 37.36
CA ILE A 33 29.96 -15.10 37.53
C ILE A 33 30.16 -16.33 36.67
N GLY A 34 30.96 -16.25 35.62
CA GLY A 34 31.19 -17.38 34.75
C GLY A 34 31.93 -17.02 33.47
N THR A 35 32.13 -18.01 32.63
CA THR A 35 32.84 -17.89 31.35
C THR A 35 32.08 -18.60 30.27
N LYS A 36 31.97 -17.94 29.10
CA LYS A 36 31.51 -18.55 27.85
C LYS A 36 32.75 -18.92 27.05
N ALA A 37 32.88 -20.21 26.68
CA ALA A 37 34.01 -20.70 25.90
C ALA A 37 33.53 -21.08 24.49
N ARG A 38 34.24 -20.57 23.48
CA ARG A 38 34.01 -20.90 22.05
C ARG A 38 35.10 -21.82 21.57
N ARG A 39 34.75 -23.02 21.14
CA ARG A 39 35.65 -23.95 20.47
C ARG A 39 35.87 -23.48 19.01
N LEU A 40 37.11 -23.40 18.55
CA LEU A 40 37.44 -22.88 17.25
C LEU A 40 37.16 -23.86 16.11
N ALA A 41 37.29 -25.17 16.37
CA ALA A 41 37.11 -26.20 15.34
C ALA A 41 35.69 -26.31 14.77
N ASP A 42 34.68 -26.20 15.63
CA ASP A 42 33.26 -26.40 15.28
C ASP A 42 32.36 -25.25 15.70
N LYS A 43 32.94 -24.17 16.22
CA LYS A 43 32.26 -22.95 16.71
C LYS A 43 31.26 -23.23 17.85
N GLN A 44 31.31 -24.37 18.53
CA GLN A 44 30.42 -24.69 19.64
C GLN A 44 30.76 -23.88 20.86
N PHE A 45 29.74 -23.53 21.65
CA PHE A 45 29.84 -22.78 22.87
C PHE A 45 29.54 -23.64 24.08
N ASN A 46 30.37 -23.49 25.14
CA ASN A 46 30.13 -24.04 26.45
C ASN A 46 30.18 -22.91 27.50
N THR A 47 29.30 -22.98 28.47
CA THR A 47 29.30 -22.01 29.60
C THR A 47 29.66 -22.68 30.91
N THR A 48 30.43 -21.99 31.74
CA THR A 48 30.76 -22.39 33.11
C THR A 48 30.32 -21.29 34.06
N GLY A 49 29.94 -21.66 35.29
CA GLY A 49 29.43 -20.70 36.28
C GLY A 49 27.93 -20.45 36.17
N ASN A 50 27.44 -19.47 36.92
CA ASN A 50 26.03 -19.08 36.92
C ASN A 50 25.79 -17.90 35.99
N MET A 51 25.40 -18.20 34.76
CA MET A 51 25.14 -17.19 33.73
C MET A 51 23.74 -16.56 33.81
N ARG A 52 22.97 -16.83 34.88
CA ARG A 52 21.59 -16.34 34.98
C ARG A 52 21.53 -14.80 35.11
N ASP A 53 22.49 -14.24 35.85
CA ASP A 53 22.52 -12.81 36.20
C ASP A 53 23.60 -12.04 35.44
N ASN A 54 24.05 -12.57 34.28
CA ASN A 54 25.02 -11.90 33.41
C ASN A 54 24.53 -10.58 32.87
N THR A 55 25.45 -9.62 32.76
CA THR A 55 25.30 -8.41 31.96
C THR A 55 25.71 -8.66 30.50
N LEU A 56 25.67 -7.64 29.65
CA LEU A 56 26.27 -7.69 28.31
C LEU A 56 27.77 -7.96 28.42
N PHE A 57 28.34 -8.72 27.50
CA PHE A 57 29.78 -8.96 27.46
C PHE A 57 30.55 -7.64 27.34
N GLY A 58 31.52 -7.42 28.25
CA GLY A 58 32.30 -6.19 28.28
C GLY A 58 31.63 -5.00 28.99
N GLN A 59 30.39 -5.11 29.45
CA GLN A 59 29.66 -4.02 30.11
C GLN A 59 30.38 -3.53 31.37
N ASN A 60 30.98 -4.43 32.16
CA ASN A 60 31.71 -4.12 33.37
C ASN A 60 32.92 -3.22 33.15
N LEU A 61 33.37 -3.02 31.93
CA LEU A 61 34.55 -2.20 31.59
C LEU A 61 34.22 -0.72 31.43
N PHE A 62 32.93 -0.37 31.35
CA PHE A 62 32.47 0.96 31.00
C PHE A 62 31.45 1.48 32.02
N LYS A 63 31.44 2.80 32.21
CA LYS A 63 30.37 3.47 32.94
C LYS A 63 29.09 3.49 32.09
N ASN A 64 27.95 3.66 32.74
CA ASN A 64 26.63 3.76 32.10
C ASN A 64 26.32 5.18 31.65
N GLU A 65 27.30 5.90 31.11
CA GLU A 65 27.16 7.27 30.62
C GLU A 65 28.05 7.50 29.40
N GLY A 66 27.59 8.30 28.47
CA GLY A 66 28.37 8.70 27.29
C GLY A 66 27.54 8.99 26.06
N ARG A 67 28.23 9.46 25.02
CA ARG A 67 27.57 9.82 23.78
C ARG A 67 27.15 8.61 22.95
N PHE A 68 27.98 7.57 22.93
CA PHE A 68 27.73 6.35 22.14
C PHE A 68 28.08 5.10 22.93
N VAL A 69 27.28 4.05 22.82
CA VAL A 69 27.63 2.67 23.08
C VAL A 69 27.28 1.83 21.84
N THR A 70 28.15 0.89 21.49
CA THR A 70 27.89 -0.06 20.41
C THR A 70 27.54 -1.42 20.98
N VAL A 71 26.45 -2.02 20.51
CA VAL A 71 26.05 -3.38 20.87
C VAL A 71 26.13 -4.25 19.62
N VAL A 72 26.91 -5.31 19.69
CA VAL A 72 27.11 -6.27 18.61
C VAL A 72 26.57 -7.65 18.99
N GLU A 73 26.51 -8.59 18.03
CA GLU A 73 25.92 -9.90 18.28
C GLU A 73 26.85 -10.87 19.00
N GLY A 74 28.15 -10.86 18.68
CA GLY A 74 29.14 -11.80 19.20
C GLY A 74 30.28 -11.13 19.99
N GLU A 75 30.91 -11.92 20.84
CA GLU A 75 32.04 -11.44 21.65
C GLU A 75 33.25 -11.06 20.80
N LEU A 76 33.51 -11.78 19.70
CA LEU A 76 34.59 -11.43 18.78
C LEU A 76 34.31 -10.13 18.07
N ASP A 77 33.05 -9.91 17.70
CA ASP A 77 32.60 -8.68 17.04
C ASP A 77 32.77 -7.48 17.98
N ALA A 78 32.55 -7.68 19.30
CA ALA A 78 32.79 -6.64 20.28
C ALA A 78 34.27 -6.25 20.33
N LEU A 79 35.20 -7.21 20.30
CA LEU A 79 36.62 -6.94 20.27
C LEU A 79 37.02 -6.24 18.94
N ALA A 80 36.50 -6.72 17.81
CA ALA A 80 36.80 -6.18 16.49
C ALA A 80 36.28 -4.74 16.34
N ALA A 81 35.03 -4.51 16.69
CA ALA A 81 34.41 -3.18 16.61
C ALA A 81 35.13 -2.19 17.58
N PHE A 82 35.45 -2.61 18.80
CA PHE A 82 36.18 -1.75 19.74
C PHE A 82 37.55 -1.35 19.20
N GLU A 83 38.30 -2.27 18.59
CA GLU A 83 39.57 -2.01 17.95
C GLU A 83 39.43 -1.01 16.78
N MET A 84 38.48 -1.29 15.86
CA MET A 84 38.25 -0.47 14.66
C MET A 84 37.76 0.94 15.00
N LEU A 85 37.03 1.12 16.10
CA LEU A 85 36.56 2.42 16.58
C LEU A 85 37.65 3.17 17.41
N GLY A 86 38.91 2.68 17.35
CA GLY A 86 40.06 3.29 18.02
C GLY A 86 39.96 3.26 19.52
N SER A 87 39.25 2.30 20.09
CA SER A 87 39.06 2.10 21.56
C SER A 87 38.47 3.31 22.30
N LYS A 88 37.74 4.17 21.57
CA LYS A 88 37.19 5.43 22.11
C LYS A 88 35.79 5.29 22.73
N PHE A 89 34.97 4.45 22.14
CA PHE A 89 33.57 4.27 22.54
C PHE A 89 33.37 2.90 23.20
N PRO A 90 32.47 2.77 24.18
CA PRO A 90 32.06 1.48 24.72
C PRO A 90 31.51 0.56 23.60
N VAL A 91 31.98 -0.69 23.58
CA VAL A 91 31.44 -1.74 22.73
C VAL A 91 31.15 -2.97 23.61
N VAL A 92 29.97 -3.52 23.47
CA VAL A 92 29.50 -4.69 24.23
C VAL A 92 28.82 -5.67 23.29
N SER A 93 28.67 -6.92 23.67
CA SER A 93 27.87 -7.87 22.92
C SER A 93 26.74 -8.48 23.73
N VAL A 94 25.68 -8.92 23.03
CA VAL A 94 24.66 -9.76 23.64
C VAL A 94 25.22 -11.13 23.97
N SER A 95 24.58 -11.83 24.92
CA SER A 95 25.13 -13.09 25.45
C SER A 95 24.70 -14.34 24.69
N LYS A 96 23.53 -14.25 24.00
CA LYS A 96 22.86 -15.39 23.36
C LYS A 96 22.66 -15.23 21.86
N GLY A 97 23.37 -14.29 21.22
CA GLY A 97 23.20 -13.96 19.80
C GLY A 97 21.84 -13.35 19.49
N ALA A 98 21.47 -13.28 18.20
CA ALA A 98 20.25 -12.64 17.71
C ALA A 98 18.98 -13.08 18.46
N ALA A 99 18.78 -14.39 18.65
CA ALA A 99 17.57 -14.95 19.27
C ALA A 99 17.31 -14.50 20.72
N GLY A 100 18.37 -14.13 21.47
CA GLY A 100 18.27 -13.68 22.85
C GLY A 100 18.47 -12.19 23.05
N ALA A 101 18.80 -11.45 22.00
CA ALA A 101 19.26 -10.07 22.07
C ALA A 101 18.25 -9.12 22.72
N ALA A 102 16.98 -9.18 22.33
CA ALA A 102 15.94 -8.33 22.90
C ALA A 102 15.76 -8.54 24.42
N ASN A 103 15.93 -9.77 24.92
CA ASN A 103 15.89 -10.06 26.35
C ASN A 103 17.11 -9.50 27.07
N ASP A 104 18.29 -9.58 26.44
CA ASP A 104 19.52 -8.98 26.99
C ASP A 104 19.38 -7.45 27.06
N PHE A 105 18.77 -6.81 26.07
CA PHE A 105 18.45 -5.37 26.09
C PHE A 105 17.50 -5.02 27.23
N LYS A 106 16.38 -5.74 27.36
CA LYS A 106 15.41 -5.52 28.47
C LYS A 106 16.08 -5.65 29.84
N LYS A 107 16.93 -6.63 29.99
CA LYS A 107 17.64 -6.90 31.26
C LYS A 107 18.66 -5.81 31.62
N ASN A 108 19.28 -5.19 30.60
CA ASN A 108 20.31 -4.18 30.76
C ASN A 108 19.84 -2.77 30.39
N ILE A 109 18.52 -2.55 30.35
CA ILE A 109 17.93 -1.31 29.85
C ILE A 109 18.42 -0.07 30.60
N GLU A 110 18.49 -0.12 31.91
CA GLU A 110 18.96 0.99 32.73
C GLU A 110 20.39 1.42 32.38
N TRP A 111 21.27 0.46 32.05
CA TRP A 111 22.62 0.75 31.62
C TRP A 111 22.67 1.33 30.20
N LEU A 112 21.91 0.77 29.27
CA LEU A 112 21.83 1.24 27.88
C LEU A 112 21.24 2.65 27.80
N GLU A 113 20.23 2.94 28.60
CA GLU A 113 19.57 4.25 28.65
C GLU A 113 20.49 5.37 29.18
N GLY A 114 21.58 5.07 29.82
CA GLY A 114 22.59 6.04 30.24
C GLY A 114 23.37 6.69 29.09
N PHE A 115 23.32 6.13 27.89
CA PHE A 115 23.97 6.69 26.70
C PHE A 115 23.02 7.54 25.87
N GLU A 116 23.56 8.57 25.19
CA GLU A 116 22.76 9.38 24.25
C GLU A 116 22.33 8.57 23.04
N ASN A 117 23.22 7.70 22.53
CA ASN A 117 22.96 6.85 21.37
C ASN A 117 23.42 5.41 21.64
N VAL A 118 22.56 4.45 21.33
CA VAL A 118 22.86 3.02 21.32
C VAL A 118 22.97 2.56 19.88
N VAL A 119 24.18 2.29 19.41
CA VAL A 119 24.47 1.85 18.05
C VAL A 119 24.39 0.32 18.03
N ILE A 120 23.41 -0.23 17.32
CA ILE A 120 23.19 -1.66 17.17
C ILE A 120 23.85 -2.10 15.86
N CYS A 121 24.87 -2.96 15.97
CA CYS A 121 25.65 -3.46 14.84
C CYS A 121 25.64 -4.99 14.86
N PHE A 122 24.56 -5.60 14.41
CA PHE A 122 24.37 -7.04 14.34
C PHE A 122 24.76 -7.59 12.97
N ASP A 123 24.79 -8.91 12.85
CA ASP A 123 25.14 -9.60 11.61
C ASP A 123 24.24 -9.17 10.44
N ASN A 124 24.82 -9.04 9.27
CA ASN A 124 24.11 -8.64 8.04
C ASN A 124 23.37 -9.84 7.41
N ASP A 125 22.58 -10.55 8.19
CA ASP A 125 21.65 -11.58 7.73
C ASP A 125 20.21 -11.25 8.20
N VAL A 126 19.24 -12.08 7.81
CA VAL A 126 17.82 -11.83 8.14
C VAL A 126 17.60 -11.82 9.66
N ALA A 127 18.17 -12.79 10.36
CA ALA A 127 18.00 -12.93 11.81
C ALA A 127 18.64 -11.76 12.56
N GLY A 128 19.83 -11.30 12.16
CA GLY A 128 20.51 -10.16 12.76
C GLY A 128 19.73 -8.85 12.55
N ARG A 129 19.19 -8.61 11.35
CA ARG A 129 18.38 -7.43 11.08
C ARG A 129 17.09 -7.40 11.90
N GLU A 130 16.34 -8.51 11.93
CA GLU A 130 15.12 -8.62 12.75
C GLU A 130 15.41 -8.42 14.26
N ALA A 131 16.50 -9.02 14.75
CA ALA A 131 16.91 -8.85 16.14
C ALA A 131 17.32 -7.40 16.45
N ALA A 132 18.00 -6.71 15.52
CA ALA A 132 18.38 -5.31 15.70
C ALA A 132 17.13 -4.42 15.83
N GLU A 133 16.09 -4.64 15.01
CA GLU A 133 14.82 -3.91 15.11
C GLU A 133 14.10 -4.21 16.44
N GLN A 134 14.05 -5.47 16.85
CA GLN A 134 13.45 -5.85 18.14
C GLN A 134 14.20 -5.21 19.33
N CYS A 135 15.52 -5.15 19.27
CA CYS A 135 16.33 -4.47 20.29
C CYS A 135 16.09 -2.97 20.31
N ALA A 136 16.00 -2.35 19.12
CA ALA A 136 15.72 -0.92 19.00
C ALA A 136 14.38 -0.52 19.59
N GLN A 137 13.35 -1.39 19.48
CA GLN A 137 12.02 -1.17 20.08
C GLN A 137 12.02 -1.20 21.61
N VAL A 138 13.03 -1.79 22.24
CA VAL A 138 13.17 -1.82 23.71
C VAL A 138 13.64 -0.47 24.27
N LEU A 139 14.38 0.30 23.46
CA LEU A 139 14.99 1.57 23.86
C LEU A 139 14.01 2.75 23.76
N SER A 140 14.31 3.81 24.48
CA SER A 140 13.57 5.07 24.34
C SER A 140 13.61 5.61 22.91
N PRO A 141 12.57 6.33 22.44
CA PRO A 141 12.50 6.87 21.09
C PRO A 141 13.75 7.68 20.70
N ASN A 142 14.20 7.50 19.46
CA ASN A 142 15.38 8.16 18.85
C ASN A 142 16.73 7.81 19.45
N LYS A 143 16.83 6.89 20.39
CA LYS A 143 18.07 6.47 21.03
C LYS A 143 18.82 5.40 20.26
N ALA A 144 18.09 4.47 19.65
CA ALA A 144 18.67 3.41 18.84
C ALA A 144 19.14 3.91 17.46
N ARG A 145 20.34 3.48 17.07
CA ARG A 145 20.84 3.61 15.69
C ARG A 145 21.23 2.24 15.18
N ILE A 146 20.82 1.89 13.98
CA ILE A 146 21.14 0.60 13.36
C ILE A 146 22.16 0.80 12.25
N VAL A 147 23.26 0.03 12.35
CA VAL A 147 24.31 -0.02 11.31
C VAL A 147 23.86 -0.95 10.20
N SER A 148 23.97 -0.50 8.97
CA SER A 148 23.83 -1.35 7.77
C SER A 148 25.22 -1.72 7.28
N LEU A 149 25.64 -2.96 7.56
CA LEU A 149 26.90 -3.49 7.03
C LEU A 149 26.74 -3.81 5.54
N GLY A 150 27.63 -3.28 4.70
CA GLY A 150 27.54 -3.42 3.25
C GLY A 150 28.35 -4.57 2.67
N ALA A 151 29.62 -4.64 3.02
CA ALA A 151 30.58 -5.52 2.35
C ALA A 151 30.77 -6.89 3.02
N PHE A 152 30.59 -6.99 4.33
CA PHE A 152 30.85 -8.19 5.12
C PHE A 152 29.70 -8.51 6.07
N LYS A 153 29.69 -9.74 6.57
CA LYS A 153 28.63 -10.23 7.43
C LYS A 153 28.63 -9.58 8.81
N ASP A 154 29.77 -9.46 9.43
CA ASP A 154 29.92 -9.02 10.83
C ASP A 154 31.17 -8.14 11.02
N ALA A 155 31.33 -7.55 12.20
CA ALA A 155 32.45 -6.67 12.53
C ALA A 155 33.80 -7.42 12.52
N SER A 156 33.83 -8.70 12.89
CA SER A 156 35.03 -9.52 12.87
C SER A 156 35.56 -9.70 11.45
N ASP A 157 34.67 -9.88 10.48
CA ASP A 157 35.04 -10.01 9.07
C ASP A 157 35.66 -8.72 8.51
N TYR A 158 35.13 -7.54 8.90
CA TYR A 158 35.75 -6.25 8.51
C TYR A 158 37.17 -6.13 9.02
N LEU A 159 37.41 -6.49 10.28
CA LEU A 159 38.76 -6.42 10.86
C LEU A 159 39.71 -7.43 10.20
N ALA A 160 39.25 -8.67 9.98
CA ALA A 160 40.03 -9.74 9.34
C ALA A 160 40.48 -9.38 7.92
N ASN A 161 39.67 -8.59 7.21
CA ASN A 161 39.94 -8.13 5.85
C ASN A 161 40.59 -6.72 5.79
N ASN A 162 41.04 -6.16 6.93
CA ASN A 162 41.65 -4.83 7.04
C ASN A 162 40.77 -3.67 6.53
N LYS A 163 39.44 -3.79 6.68
CA LYS A 163 38.44 -2.82 6.23
C LYS A 163 37.96 -1.87 7.33
N VAL A 164 38.92 -1.38 8.12
CA VAL A 164 38.66 -0.48 9.26
C VAL A 164 37.95 0.81 8.85
N ARG A 165 38.35 1.40 7.69
CA ARG A 165 37.74 2.65 7.21
C ARG A 165 36.29 2.44 6.78
N ASP A 166 36.02 1.35 6.07
CA ASP A 166 34.68 1.03 5.56
C ASP A 166 33.73 0.81 6.76
N PHE A 167 34.12 -0.01 7.75
CA PHE A 167 33.36 -0.21 8.97
C PHE A 167 33.10 1.10 9.74
N THR A 168 34.11 1.95 9.87
CA THR A 168 33.98 3.22 10.60
C THR A 168 33.03 4.17 9.88
N SER A 169 33.04 4.22 8.54
CA SER A 169 32.10 5.01 7.75
C SER A 169 30.66 4.53 7.96
N GLU A 170 30.40 3.23 7.81
CA GLU A 170 29.09 2.62 7.98
C GLU A 170 28.56 2.81 9.42
N TRP A 171 29.46 2.74 10.42
CA TRP A 171 29.12 3.02 11.81
C TRP A 171 28.67 4.47 12.03
N TRP A 172 29.34 5.46 11.42
CA TRP A 172 28.94 6.86 11.49
C TRP A 172 27.66 7.16 10.71
N GLU A 173 27.41 6.41 9.65
CA GLU A 173 26.20 6.49 8.82
C GLU A 173 24.99 5.75 9.42
N ALA A 174 25.17 5.13 10.60
CA ALA A 174 24.08 4.41 11.28
C ALA A 174 22.83 5.27 11.44
N LYS A 175 21.71 4.78 10.91
CA LYS A 175 20.43 5.50 10.89
C LYS A 175 19.71 5.36 12.21
N THR A 176 19.13 6.45 12.69
CA THR A 176 18.24 6.40 13.86
C THR A 176 17.07 5.49 13.54
N TYR A 177 16.86 4.49 14.39
CA TYR A 177 15.72 3.59 14.25
C TYR A 177 14.43 4.36 14.47
N ARG A 178 13.50 4.17 13.57
CA ARG A 178 12.12 4.65 13.67
C ARG A 178 11.19 3.47 13.50
N MET A 179 10.17 3.43 14.34
CA MET A 179 9.15 2.38 14.22
C MET A 179 8.55 2.39 12.80
N THR A 180 8.41 1.23 12.19
CA THR A 180 7.82 1.09 10.85
C THR A 180 6.47 1.84 10.78
N GLY A 181 6.29 2.64 9.76
CA GLY A 181 5.08 3.47 9.57
C GLY A 181 5.18 4.90 10.12
N ILE A 182 6.30 5.28 10.79
CA ILE A 182 6.58 6.66 11.17
C ILE A 182 7.62 7.24 10.22
N VAL A 183 7.22 8.26 9.44
CA VAL A 183 8.07 8.95 8.48
C VAL A 183 8.16 10.44 8.82
N THR A 184 9.27 11.10 8.48
CA THR A 184 9.38 12.56 8.60
C THR A 184 8.77 13.26 7.39
N LEU A 185 8.57 14.59 7.48
CA LEU A 185 8.21 15.40 6.31
C LEU A 185 9.26 15.32 5.20
N GLU A 186 10.54 15.17 5.56
CA GLU A 186 11.62 15.00 4.58
C GLU A 186 11.51 13.64 3.84
N ASP A 187 11.23 12.56 4.56
CA ASP A 187 10.99 11.24 3.96
C ASP A 187 9.76 11.27 3.04
N ALA A 188 8.69 12.01 3.43
CA ALA A 188 7.47 12.17 2.66
C ALA A 188 7.58 13.19 1.51
N TRP A 189 8.66 13.98 1.43
CA TRP A 189 8.84 15.00 0.41
C TRP A 189 8.89 14.42 -1.00
N GLY A 190 9.55 13.26 -1.16
CA GLY A 190 9.59 12.53 -2.43
C GLY A 190 8.19 12.14 -2.92
N ASP A 191 7.35 11.64 -2.03
CA ASP A 191 5.96 11.29 -2.33
C ASP A 191 5.13 12.52 -2.72
N PHE A 192 5.36 13.66 -2.05
CA PHE A 192 4.70 14.92 -2.40
C PHE A 192 5.07 15.39 -3.81
N VAL A 193 6.34 15.35 -4.18
CA VAL A 193 6.81 15.74 -5.52
C VAL A 193 6.25 14.78 -6.57
N ALA A 194 6.26 13.47 -6.30
CA ALA A 194 5.70 12.46 -7.20
C ALA A 194 4.21 12.68 -7.47
N ARG A 195 3.41 13.07 -6.45
CA ARG A 195 1.99 13.40 -6.63
C ARG A 195 1.74 14.57 -7.59
N GLY A 196 2.67 15.50 -7.70
CA GLY A 196 2.58 16.62 -8.66
C GLY A 196 2.75 16.18 -10.12
N THR A 197 3.30 15.01 -10.36
CA THR A 197 3.52 14.41 -11.68
C THR A 197 2.63 13.20 -11.97
N GLU A 198 1.67 12.89 -11.08
CA GLU A 198 0.72 11.80 -11.28
C GLU A 198 -0.10 12.03 -12.56
N GLU A 199 -0.22 10.98 -13.36
CA GLU A 199 -1.10 10.99 -14.51
C GLU A 199 -2.56 11.02 -14.07
N ILE A 200 -3.30 12.00 -14.54
CA ILE A 200 -4.74 12.13 -14.33
C ILE A 200 -5.46 11.68 -15.60
N ILE A 201 -6.41 10.76 -15.46
CA ILE A 201 -7.17 10.23 -16.57
C ILE A 201 -8.52 10.97 -16.66
N PRO A 202 -8.78 11.78 -17.71
CA PRO A 202 -10.00 12.55 -17.82
C PRO A 202 -11.19 11.65 -18.16
N PHE A 203 -12.36 12.01 -17.64
CA PHE A 203 -13.65 11.49 -18.10
C PHE A 203 -13.99 12.04 -19.50
N PRO A 204 -14.98 11.43 -20.23
CA PRO A 204 -15.44 11.96 -21.50
C PRO A 204 -15.80 13.46 -21.40
N GLU A 205 -15.43 14.24 -22.40
CA GLU A 205 -15.74 15.70 -22.43
C GLU A 205 -17.24 15.98 -22.43
N SER A 206 -18.05 15.04 -22.94
CA SER A 206 -19.51 15.12 -22.88
C SER A 206 -20.06 15.19 -21.46
N PHE A 207 -19.27 14.79 -20.44
CA PHE A 207 -19.70 14.82 -19.04
C PHE A 207 -19.60 16.21 -18.38
N GLY A 208 -19.49 17.26 -19.19
CA GLY A 208 -19.58 18.65 -18.75
C GLY A 208 -18.40 19.10 -17.90
N MET A 209 -18.68 19.65 -16.72
CA MET A 209 -17.66 20.19 -15.81
C MET A 209 -17.02 19.13 -14.91
N LEU A 210 -17.31 17.83 -15.11
CA LEU A 210 -16.86 16.77 -14.22
C LEU A 210 -15.32 16.78 -14.06
N ASN A 211 -14.58 16.91 -15.17
CA ASN A 211 -13.12 16.94 -15.13
C ASN A 211 -12.56 18.12 -14.34
N SER A 212 -13.15 19.31 -14.51
CA SER A 212 -12.70 20.51 -13.77
C SER A 212 -12.97 20.39 -12.27
N MET A 213 -14.11 19.81 -11.89
CA MET A 213 -14.45 19.59 -10.48
C MET A 213 -13.57 18.53 -9.82
N LEU A 214 -13.09 17.53 -10.60
CA LEU A 214 -12.25 16.43 -10.12
C LEU A 214 -10.74 16.65 -10.33
N ASN A 215 -10.32 17.88 -10.58
CA ASN A 215 -8.92 18.21 -10.88
C ASN A 215 -8.35 17.46 -12.09
N GLY A 216 -9.15 17.34 -13.14
CA GLY A 216 -8.76 16.69 -14.39
C GLY A 216 -9.30 15.29 -14.60
N GLY A 217 -9.79 14.59 -13.57
CA GLY A 217 -10.33 13.24 -13.69
C GLY A 217 -10.02 12.32 -12.54
N ILE A 218 -9.72 11.03 -12.83
CA ILE A 218 -9.31 10.04 -11.84
C ILE A 218 -7.79 9.91 -11.79
N ALA A 219 -7.27 9.52 -10.64
CA ALA A 219 -5.85 9.32 -10.42
C ALA A 219 -5.52 7.93 -9.86
N ALA A 220 -4.26 7.55 -9.98
CA ALA A 220 -3.72 6.31 -9.46
C ALA A 220 -3.92 6.19 -7.93
N GLY A 221 -4.28 4.99 -7.47
CA GLY A 221 -4.47 4.70 -6.05
C GLY A 221 -5.71 5.32 -5.41
N GLU A 222 -6.68 5.81 -6.21
CA GLU A 222 -7.92 6.43 -5.74
C GLU A 222 -9.15 5.59 -6.06
N ILE A 223 -10.16 5.69 -5.18
CA ILE A 223 -11.49 5.09 -5.40
C ILE A 223 -12.47 6.20 -5.74
N THR A 224 -13.11 6.07 -6.90
CA THR A 224 -14.23 6.91 -7.36
C THR A 224 -15.53 6.12 -7.29
N VAL A 225 -16.53 6.64 -6.60
CA VAL A 225 -17.85 6.02 -6.45
C VAL A 225 -18.85 6.71 -7.37
N LEU A 226 -19.57 5.90 -8.16
CA LEU A 226 -20.70 6.31 -8.98
C LEU A 226 -21.99 5.82 -8.34
N GLY A 227 -22.78 6.74 -7.78
CA GLY A 227 -24.06 6.43 -7.14
C GLY A 227 -25.25 6.75 -8.05
N ALA A 228 -26.22 5.82 -8.17
CA ALA A 228 -27.48 6.11 -8.82
C ALA A 228 -28.58 5.13 -8.40
N LEU A 229 -29.82 5.52 -8.60
CA LEU A 229 -30.97 4.63 -8.51
C LEU A 229 -30.95 3.58 -9.62
N THR A 230 -31.72 2.52 -9.45
CA THR A 230 -31.88 1.47 -10.47
C THR A 230 -32.47 2.05 -11.76
N SER A 231 -31.92 1.62 -12.92
CA SER A 231 -32.38 2.03 -14.25
C SER A 231 -32.25 3.54 -14.55
N ILE A 232 -31.27 4.22 -13.97
CA ILE A 232 -30.95 5.63 -14.27
C ILE A 232 -29.90 5.76 -15.39
N GLY A 233 -29.28 4.65 -15.83
CA GLY A 233 -28.20 4.67 -16.82
C GLY A 233 -26.79 4.53 -16.22
N LYS A 234 -26.65 3.94 -15.01
CA LYS A 234 -25.35 3.65 -14.40
C LYS A 234 -24.42 2.87 -15.32
N THR A 235 -24.89 1.71 -15.78
CA THR A 235 -24.12 0.81 -16.63
C THR A 235 -23.77 1.47 -17.96
N THR A 236 -24.67 2.30 -18.53
CA THR A 236 -24.39 3.08 -19.74
C THR A 236 -23.26 4.07 -19.49
N MET A 237 -23.30 4.82 -18.38
CA MET A 237 -22.23 5.75 -18.01
C MET A 237 -20.89 5.03 -17.79
N VAL A 238 -20.92 3.88 -17.13
CA VAL A 238 -19.71 3.07 -16.87
C VAL A 238 -19.11 2.57 -18.19
N ASN A 239 -19.92 2.08 -19.11
CA ASN A 239 -19.45 1.63 -20.44
C ASN A 239 -18.86 2.80 -21.26
N GLU A 240 -19.47 4.01 -21.22
CA GLU A 240 -18.88 5.21 -21.83
C GLU A 240 -17.52 5.55 -21.21
N ILE A 241 -17.37 5.45 -19.89
CA ILE A 241 -16.11 5.68 -19.20
C ILE A 241 -15.06 4.64 -19.61
N VAL A 242 -15.40 3.35 -19.58
CA VAL A 242 -14.50 2.25 -19.97
C VAL A 242 -14.05 2.41 -21.41
N TYR A 243 -14.99 2.66 -22.34
CA TYR A 243 -14.68 2.89 -23.74
C TYR A 243 -13.78 4.11 -23.94
N HIS A 244 -14.06 5.22 -23.27
CA HIS A 244 -13.25 6.44 -23.34
C HIS A 244 -11.83 6.19 -22.85
N PHE A 245 -11.65 5.50 -21.73
CA PHE A 245 -10.33 5.19 -21.19
C PHE A 245 -9.56 4.25 -22.12
N TRP A 246 -10.22 3.20 -22.63
CA TRP A 246 -9.61 2.31 -23.61
C TRP A 246 -9.12 3.06 -24.86
N LYS A 247 -9.94 3.96 -25.39
CA LYS A 247 -9.63 4.71 -26.61
C LYS A 247 -8.54 5.75 -26.44
N ASN A 248 -8.49 6.40 -25.29
CA ASN A 248 -7.64 7.58 -25.08
C ASN A 248 -6.41 7.32 -24.19
N THR A 249 -6.24 6.09 -23.70
CA THR A 249 -5.07 5.68 -22.92
C THR A 249 -4.52 4.35 -23.41
N ASN A 250 -3.30 4.01 -22.97
CA ASN A 250 -2.72 2.67 -23.22
C ASN A 250 -2.88 1.74 -22.01
N LYS A 251 -3.76 2.09 -21.07
CA LYS A 251 -3.92 1.37 -19.81
C LYS A 251 -4.74 0.10 -19.96
N MET A 252 -4.39 -0.92 -19.18
CA MET A 252 -5.20 -2.12 -19.03
C MET A 252 -6.34 -1.88 -18.05
N ILE A 253 -7.55 -2.26 -18.44
CA ILE A 253 -8.79 -2.03 -17.70
C ILE A 253 -9.40 -3.38 -17.33
N GLY A 254 -9.58 -3.62 -16.04
CA GLY A 254 -10.30 -4.78 -15.50
C GLY A 254 -11.73 -4.41 -15.16
N CYS A 255 -12.71 -5.12 -15.70
CA CYS A 255 -14.13 -4.87 -15.47
C CYS A 255 -14.80 -6.08 -14.80
N ALA A 256 -15.42 -5.84 -13.65
CA ALA A 256 -16.29 -6.79 -12.96
C ALA A 256 -17.76 -6.31 -13.10
N PHE A 257 -18.40 -6.68 -14.20
CA PHE A 257 -19.83 -6.42 -14.43
C PHE A 257 -20.64 -7.56 -13.81
N LEU A 258 -21.10 -7.38 -12.58
CA LEU A 258 -21.66 -8.46 -11.77
C LEU A 258 -23.16 -8.71 -11.99
N GLU A 259 -23.84 -7.80 -12.71
CA GLU A 259 -25.26 -7.94 -13.07
C GLU A 259 -25.46 -8.18 -14.58
N ALA A 260 -24.45 -7.90 -15.42
CA ALA A 260 -24.50 -8.10 -16.86
C ALA A 260 -23.67 -9.31 -17.28
N SER A 261 -24.09 -10.02 -18.30
CA SER A 261 -23.27 -11.07 -18.93
C SER A 261 -22.09 -10.43 -19.69
N ASN A 262 -21.03 -11.21 -19.90
CA ASN A 262 -19.88 -10.76 -20.70
C ASN A 262 -20.29 -10.42 -22.13
N GLY A 263 -21.29 -11.12 -22.71
CA GLY A 263 -21.82 -10.82 -24.02
C GLY A 263 -22.51 -9.45 -24.11
N GLU A 264 -23.31 -9.12 -23.07
CA GLU A 264 -23.94 -7.79 -22.96
C GLU A 264 -22.92 -6.68 -22.76
N ALA A 265 -21.88 -6.94 -21.97
CA ALA A 265 -20.80 -5.97 -21.79
C ALA A 265 -20.06 -5.67 -23.10
N VAL A 266 -19.77 -6.69 -23.90
CA VAL A 266 -19.18 -6.53 -25.25
C VAL A 266 -20.13 -5.78 -26.17
N GLU A 267 -21.43 -6.14 -26.23
CA GLU A 267 -22.43 -5.45 -27.06
C GLU A 267 -22.54 -3.96 -26.73
N ASN A 268 -22.52 -3.61 -25.43
CA ASN A 268 -22.54 -2.22 -24.98
C ASN A 268 -21.29 -1.45 -25.44
N LEU A 269 -20.10 -2.02 -25.33
CA LEU A 269 -18.85 -1.39 -25.77
C LEU A 269 -18.83 -1.22 -27.29
N LEU A 270 -19.31 -2.22 -28.04
CA LEU A 270 -19.42 -2.16 -29.49
C LEU A 270 -20.49 -1.15 -29.95
N THR A 271 -21.61 -1.01 -29.25
CA THR A 271 -22.62 0.04 -29.45
C THR A 271 -21.98 1.43 -29.38
N ILE A 272 -21.17 1.68 -28.34
CA ILE A 272 -20.47 2.95 -28.17
C ILE A 272 -19.42 3.15 -29.27
N HIS A 273 -18.73 2.09 -29.69
CA HIS A 273 -17.71 2.13 -30.74
C HIS A 273 -18.30 2.50 -32.10
N THR A 274 -19.41 1.88 -32.46
CA THR A 274 -20.08 2.10 -33.76
C THR A 274 -20.89 3.39 -33.81
N GLY A 275 -21.36 3.88 -32.68
CA GLY A 275 -22.34 4.96 -32.57
C GLY A 275 -23.74 4.55 -33.03
N HIS A 276 -24.03 3.26 -33.07
CA HIS A 276 -25.34 2.68 -33.39
C HIS A 276 -25.74 1.71 -32.27
N ASN A 277 -26.98 1.77 -31.84
CA ASN A 277 -27.51 0.87 -30.83
C ASN A 277 -27.68 -0.54 -31.38
N LEU A 278 -26.70 -1.41 -31.19
CA LEU A 278 -26.68 -2.76 -31.74
C LEU A 278 -27.82 -3.64 -31.24
N SER A 279 -28.41 -3.33 -30.09
CA SER A 279 -29.63 -4.04 -29.61
C SER A 279 -30.87 -3.77 -30.49
N LEU A 280 -30.87 -2.70 -31.28
CA LEU A 280 -31.96 -2.33 -32.20
C LEU A 280 -31.67 -2.76 -33.66
N GLU A 281 -30.44 -3.14 -33.95
CA GLU A 281 -29.99 -3.51 -35.31
C GLU A 281 -30.31 -4.97 -35.64
N ASP A 282 -30.66 -5.25 -36.92
CA ASP A 282 -30.67 -6.64 -37.39
C ASP A 282 -29.22 -7.16 -37.46
N ARG A 283 -28.91 -8.19 -36.69
CA ARG A 283 -27.58 -8.80 -36.60
C ARG A 283 -26.96 -9.18 -37.94
N LYS A 284 -27.78 -9.38 -38.98
CA LYS A 284 -27.32 -9.66 -40.33
C LYS A 284 -26.61 -8.46 -41.01
N ASN A 285 -26.86 -7.26 -40.53
CA ASN A 285 -26.27 -6.04 -41.03
C ASN A 285 -24.99 -5.65 -40.32
N ILE A 286 -24.58 -6.39 -39.29
CA ILE A 286 -23.42 -6.11 -38.48
C ILE A 286 -22.20 -6.87 -39.02
N ASP A 287 -21.15 -6.13 -39.35
CA ASP A 287 -19.83 -6.69 -39.70
C ASP A 287 -19.03 -7.08 -38.43
N PHE A 288 -19.30 -8.29 -37.93
CA PHE A 288 -18.66 -8.79 -36.73
C PHE A 288 -17.15 -8.95 -36.86
N ASP A 289 -16.62 -9.28 -38.04
CA ASP A 289 -15.18 -9.47 -38.25
C ASP A 289 -14.43 -8.14 -38.14
N LYS A 290 -15.02 -7.08 -38.67
CA LYS A 290 -14.48 -5.73 -38.50
C LYS A 290 -14.51 -5.27 -37.07
N LEU A 291 -15.65 -5.42 -36.38
CA LEU A 291 -15.77 -5.05 -34.96
C LEU A 291 -14.80 -5.83 -34.05
N HIS A 292 -14.61 -7.12 -34.33
CA HIS A 292 -13.64 -7.94 -33.64
C HIS A 292 -12.22 -7.38 -33.83
N THR A 293 -11.85 -7.01 -35.03
CA THR A 293 -10.52 -6.45 -35.34
C THR A 293 -10.32 -5.10 -34.66
N ASP A 294 -11.34 -4.24 -34.67
CA ASP A 294 -11.23 -2.86 -34.21
C ASP A 294 -11.07 -2.73 -32.69
N ILE A 295 -11.72 -3.58 -31.89
CA ILE A 295 -11.78 -3.43 -30.44
C ILE A 295 -11.36 -4.69 -29.66
N VAL A 296 -11.73 -5.89 -30.13
CA VAL A 296 -11.57 -7.11 -29.32
C VAL A 296 -10.13 -7.61 -29.34
N THR A 297 -9.43 -7.48 -30.46
CA THR A 297 -8.04 -7.96 -30.60
C THR A 297 -7.02 -7.17 -29.80
N ASP A 298 -7.37 -5.96 -29.36
CA ASP A 298 -6.48 -5.10 -28.56
C ASP A 298 -6.09 -5.73 -27.20
N GLY A 299 -7.02 -6.47 -26.58
CA GLY A 299 -6.77 -7.23 -25.35
C GLY A 299 -6.60 -6.37 -24.08
N ARG A 300 -6.75 -5.05 -24.12
CA ARG A 300 -6.59 -4.16 -22.97
C ARG A 300 -7.81 -4.06 -22.05
N ILE A 301 -8.96 -4.59 -22.43
CA ILE A 301 -10.14 -4.71 -21.57
C ILE A 301 -10.28 -6.17 -21.15
N LEU A 302 -10.21 -6.41 -19.85
CA LEU A 302 -10.40 -7.73 -19.24
C LEU A 302 -11.77 -7.75 -18.55
N LEU A 303 -12.59 -8.72 -18.88
CA LEU A 303 -13.87 -8.95 -18.23
C LEU A 303 -13.74 -10.07 -17.20
N LEU A 304 -14.31 -9.85 -16.02
CA LEU A 304 -14.40 -10.89 -15.01
C LEU A 304 -15.52 -11.86 -15.41
N ASP A 305 -15.15 -13.12 -15.64
CA ASP A 305 -16.14 -14.17 -15.89
C ASP A 305 -16.67 -14.71 -14.56
N HIS A 306 -18.00 -14.63 -14.40
CA HIS A 306 -18.69 -15.13 -13.23
C HIS A 306 -20.07 -15.70 -13.59
N HIS A 307 -20.51 -16.69 -12.86
CA HIS A 307 -21.83 -17.29 -13.01
C HIS A 307 -22.53 -17.36 -11.65
N GLY A 308 -23.59 -16.57 -11.49
CA GLY A 308 -24.40 -16.54 -10.26
C GLY A 308 -23.79 -15.72 -9.11
N ALA A 309 -24.17 -16.03 -7.86
CA ALA A 309 -23.67 -15.33 -6.70
C ALA A 309 -22.16 -15.60 -6.52
N VAL A 310 -21.39 -14.53 -6.42
CA VAL A 310 -19.94 -14.60 -6.23
C VAL A 310 -19.64 -14.54 -4.73
N ASP A 311 -18.76 -15.42 -4.26
CA ASP A 311 -18.17 -15.29 -2.94
C ASP A 311 -17.22 -14.07 -2.93
N SER A 312 -17.31 -13.23 -1.91
CA SER A 312 -16.55 -11.98 -1.86
C SER A 312 -15.04 -12.21 -1.81
N ASP A 313 -14.58 -13.28 -1.16
CA ASP A 313 -13.16 -13.63 -1.10
C ASP A 313 -12.65 -14.11 -2.46
N GLU A 314 -13.41 -14.93 -3.16
CA GLU A 314 -13.09 -15.37 -4.51
C GLU A 314 -13.07 -14.18 -5.48
N LEU A 315 -14.07 -13.30 -5.41
CA LEU A 315 -14.11 -12.09 -6.21
C LEU A 315 -12.88 -11.22 -5.96
N PHE A 316 -12.56 -10.97 -4.71
CA PHE A 316 -11.40 -10.15 -4.36
C PHE A 316 -10.08 -10.75 -4.85
N LEU A 317 -9.95 -12.08 -4.78
CA LEU A 317 -8.80 -12.80 -5.33
C LEU A 317 -8.67 -12.59 -6.84
N LYS A 318 -9.79 -12.67 -7.58
CA LYS A 318 -9.83 -12.43 -9.03
C LYS A 318 -9.48 -10.96 -9.38
N LEU A 319 -10.04 -9.99 -8.65
CA LEU A 319 -9.69 -8.56 -8.81
C LEU A 319 -8.20 -8.31 -8.56
N ARG A 320 -7.65 -8.92 -7.52
CA ARG A 320 -6.21 -8.84 -7.23
C ARG A 320 -5.36 -9.47 -8.34
N ALA A 321 -5.81 -10.59 -8.93
CA ALA A 321 -5.14 -11.23 -10.04
C ALA A 321 -5.17 -10.36 -11.31
N MET A 322 -6.28 -9.66 -11.61
CA MET A 322 -6.34 -8.68 -12.69
C MET A 322 -5.30 -7.58 -12.51
N VAL A 323 -5.14 -7.05 -11.30
CA VAL A 323 -4.18 -5.97 -11.03
C VAL A 323 -2.75 -6.47 -11.01
N LYS A 324 -2.43 -7.46 -10.13
CA LYS A 324 -1.04 -7.91 -9.91
C LYS A 324 -0.56 -8.92 -10.95
N GLY A 325 -1.47 -9.69 -11.53
CA GLY A 325 -1.14 -10.73 -12.52
C GLY A 325 -1.23 -10.23 -13.97
N SER A 326 -2.29 -9.51 -14.32
CA SER A 326 -2.52 -9.03 -15.68
C SER A 326 -2.12 -7.56 -15.89
N GLY A 327 -1.76 -6.83 -14.82
CA GLY A 327 -1.29 -5.45 -14.93
C GLY A 327 -2.39 -4.42 -15.13
N CYS A 328 -3.63 -4.69 -14.72
CA CYS A 328 -4.70 -3.68 -14.80
C CYS A 328 -4.36 -2.47 -13.94
N GLU A 329 -4.39 -1.30 -14.57
CA GLU A 329 -4.17 0.00 -13.94
C GLU A 329 -5.50 0.69 -13.56
N ILE A 330 -6.60 0.23 -14.13
CA ILE A 330 -7.96 0.68 -13.82
C ILE A 330 -8.81 -0.55 -13.51
N LEU A 331 -9.56 -0.50 -12.41
CA LEU A 331 -10.60 -1.49 -12.07
C LEU A 331 -11.97 -0.83 -12.06
N VAL A 332 -12.95 -1.52 -12.62
CA VAL A 332 -14.35 -1.12 -12.60
C VAL A 332 -15.19 -2.22 -12.00
N ILE A 333 -16.02 -1.89 -11.00
CA ILE A 333 -16.91 -2.84 -10.31
C ILE A 333 -18.35 -2.33 -10.39
N ASP A 334 -19.22 -3.05 -11.06
CA ASP A 334 -20.64 -2.69 -11.29
C ASP A 334 -21.57 -3.89 -11.03
N PRO A 335 -22.39 -3.85 -9.97
CA PRO A 335 -22.35 -2.91 -8.83
C PRO A 335 -21.68 -3.50 -7.59
N LEU A 336 -21.31 -2.66 -6.63
CA LEU A 336 -20.73 -3.04 -5.34
C LEU A 336 -21.62 -4.01 -4.54
N GLN A 337 -22.95 -3.82 -4.60
CA GLN A 337 -23.89 -4.64 -3.85
C GLN A 337 -23.92 -6.10 -4.31
N ALA A 338 -23.56 -6.37 -5.57
CA ALA A 338 -23.43 -7.74 -6.06
C ALA A 338 -22.09 -8.39 -5.68
N ALA A 339 -21.08 -7.56 -5.35
CA ALA A 339 -19.78 -8.03 -4.89
C ALA A 339 -19.82 -8.59 -3.44
N VAL A 340 -20.79 -8.14 -2.64
CA VAL A 340 -20.95 -8.55 -1.24
C VAL A 340 -22.31 -9.21 -1.08
N THR A 341 -22.33 -10.54 -1.09
CA THR A 341 -23.57 -11.30 -0.95
C THR A 341 -24.00 -11.41 0.51
N SER A 342 -25.32 -11.47 0.75
CA SER A 342 -25.92 -11.53 2.09
C SER A 342 -25.58 -12.78 2.92
N ASN A 343 -24.89 -13.74 2.34
CA ASN A 343 -24.46 -14.96 3.00
C ASN A 343 -22.98 -14.95 3.45
N ALA A 344 -22.23 -13.89 3.13
CA ALA A 344 -20.85 -13.74 3.56
C ALA A 344 -20.80 -13.04 4.92
N ASN A 345 -19.85 -13.43 5.76
CA ASN A 345 -19.54 -12.70 7.00
C ASN A 345 -18.89 -11.33 6.73
N GLU A 346 -18.67 -10.98 5.47
CA GLU A 346 -18.05 -9.73 5.03
C GLU A 346 -19.12 -8.65 4.81
N THR A 347 -18.86 -7.48 5.32
CA THR A 347 -19.68 -6.29 5.12
C THR A 347 -19.19 -5.48 3.89
N ILE A 348 -20.03 -4.57 3.38
CA ILE A 348 -19.60 -3.59 2.35
C ILE A 348 -18.40 -2.79 2.85
N ASP A 349 -18.34 -2.52 4.14
CA ASP A 349 -17.28 -1.76 4.78
C ASP A 349 -15.93 -2.52 4.66
N ASP A 350 -15.92 -3.80 5.03
CA ASP A 350 -14.73 -4.65 4.93
C ASP A 350 -14.24 -4.77 3.47
N PHE A 351 -15.16 -4.94 2.53
CA PHE A 351 -14.82 -5.04 1.11
C PHE A 351 -14.20 -3.73 0.58
N MET A 352 -14.77 -2.57 0.96
CA MET A 352 -14.26 -1.25 0.58
C MET A 352 -12.88 -0.97 1.19
N ASP A 353 -12.63 -1.38 2.44
CA ASP A 353 -11.32 -1.27 3.08
C ASP A 353 -10.27 -2.13 2.36
N ARG A 354 -10.62 -3.34 1.96
CA ARG A 354 -9.75 -4.21 1.15
C ARG A 354 -9.45 -3.60 -0.22
N LEU A 355 -10.45 -2.99 -0.87
CA LEU A 355 -10.25 -2.26 -2.14
C LEU A 355 -9.33 -1.06 -1.97
N LEU A 356 -9.50 -0.28 -0.90
CA LEU A 356 -8.63 0.86 -0.61
C LEU A 356 -7.18 0.40 -0.41
N LYS A 357 -6.98 -0.68 0.34
CA LYS A 357 -5.66 -1.27 0.54
C LYS A 357 -5.05 -1.72 -0.79
N LEU A 358 -5.82 -2.43 -1.63
CA LEU A 358 -5.36 -2.84 -2.96
C LEU A 358 -4.97 -1.63 -3.81
N ALA A 359 -5.83 -0.60 -3.86
CA ALA A 359 -5.57 0.62 -4.63
C ALA A 359 -4.27 1.31 -4.18
N LYS A 360 -4.05 1.44 -2.86
CA LYS A 360 -2.85 2.06 -2.30
C LYS A 360 -1.58 1.25 -2.53
N GLU A 361 -1.65 -0.08 -2.40
CA GLU A 361 -0.48 -0.96 -2.60
C GLU A 361 -0.04 -1.08 -4.07
N THR A 362 -0.97 -0.90 -5.01
CA THR A 362 -0.72 -1.16 -6.43
C THR A 362 -0.84 0.06 -7.32
N ASN A 363 -1.27 1.20 -6.77
CA ASN A 363 -1.62 2.41 -7.50
C ASN A 363 -2.71 2.21 -8.58
N VAL A 364 -3.56 1.16 -8.45
CA VAL A 364 -4.69 0.97 -9.35
C VAL A 364 -5.77 2.02 -9.08
N SER A 365 -6.31 2.64 -10.14
CA SER A 365 -7.51 3.49 -10.05
C SER A 365 -8.75 2.60 -10.00
N VAL A 366 -9.65 2.82 -9.04
CA VAL A 366 -10.85 2.00 -8.88
C VAL A 366 -12.12 2.84 -9.08
N ILE A 367 -13.00 2.38 -9.95
CA ILE A 367 -14.36 2.92 -10.11
C ILE A 367 -15.33 1.89 -9.56
N VAL A 368 -16.15 2.31 -8.60
CA VAL A 368 -17.14 1.45 -7.95
C VAL A 368 -18.52 2.04 -8.17
N VAL A 369 -19.42 1.23 -8.72
CA VAL A 369 -20.83 1.61 -8.89
C VAL A 369 -21.61 1.17 -7.65
N SER A 370 -22.36 2.08 -7.07
CA SER A 370 -23.20 1.80 -5.91
C SER A 370 -24.68 2.13 -6.20
N HIS A 371 -25.55 1.23 -5.78
CA HIS A 371 -26.99 1.52 -5.76
C HIS A 371 -27.33 2.56 -4.69
N MET A 372 -28.31 3.39 -4.97
CA MET A 372 -28.89 4.32 -4.02
C MET A 372 -30.21 3.78 -3.43
N ARG A 373 -30.55 4.22 -2.24
CA ARG A 373 -31.88 4.05 -1.66
C ARG A 373 -32.84 4.99 -2.38
N LYS A 374 -34.13 4.64 -2.43
CA LYS A 374 -35.14 5.57 -2.96
C LYS A 374 -35.12 6.84 -2.10
N PRO A 375 -34.95 8.03 -2.71
CA PRO A 375 -34.99 9.28 -1.97
C PRO A 375 -36.37 9.45 -1.32
N SER A 376 -36.43 10.12 -0.20
CA SER A 376 -37.67 10.55 0.41
C SER A 376 -38.34 11.59 -0.50
N LEU A 377 -39.50 11.31 -0.92
CA LEU A 377 -40.63 11.91 -1.68
C LEU A 377 -40.60 13.33 -2.25
N SER A 378 -39.51 14.12 -2.29
CA SER A 378 -39.69 15.54 -2.62
C SER A 378 -39.14 15.98 -4.02
N SER A 379 -38.20 15.28 -4.60
CA SER A 379 -37.74 15.58 -5.99
C SER A 379 -36.84 14.45 -6.51
N PRO A 380 -36.97 14.03 -7.79
CA PRO A 380 -36.11 13.04 -8.41
C PRO A 380 -34.62 13.45 -8.46
N HIS A 381 -34.34 14.76 -8.42
CA HIS A 381 -33.01 15.34 -8.50
C HIS A 381 -32.38 15.69 -7.14
N ASN A 382 -33.14 15.54 -6.04
CA ASN A 382 -32.63 15.80 -4.69
C ASN A 382 -31.99 14.54 -4.12
N VAL A 383 -30.82 14.18 -4.62
CA VAL A 383 -30.03 13.03 -4.17
C VAL A 383 -28.78 13.49 -3.41
N SER A 384 -28.41 12.74 -2.41
CA SER A 384 -27.24 13.03 -1.56
C SER A 384 -26.38 11.78 -1.34
N GLU A 385 -25.17 11.97 -0.82
CA GLU A 385 -24.28 10.86 -0.44
C GLU A 385 -24.89 9.93 0.62
N TYR A 386 -25.85 10.38 1.41
CA TYR A 386 -26.55 9.58 2.43
C TYR A 386 -27.51 8.56 1.83
N ASP A 387 -27.87 8.74 0.57
CA ASP A 387 -28.76 7.83 -0.16
C ASP A 387 -28.02 6.60 -0.73
N LEU A 388 -26.68 6.55 -0.66
CA LEU A 388 -25.91 5.38 -1.08
C LEU A 388 -26.27 4.16 -0.22
N LYS A 389 -26.53 3.01 -0.87
CA LYS A 389 -26.75 1.73 -0.18
C LYS A 389 -25.41 1.17 0.31
N GLY A 390 -25.24 1.05 1.63
CA GLY A 390 -24.02 0.53 2.25
C GLY A 390 -23.33 1.55 3.13
N SER A 391 -23.95 2.72 3.31
CA SER A 391 -23.65 3.69 4.37
C SER A 391 -22.41 4.58 4.28
N GLY A 392 -22.13 5.21 5.44
CA GLY A 392 -21.10 6.21 5.63
C GLY A 392 -19.68 5.77 5.25
N SER A 393 -19.35 4.48 5.30
CA SER A 393 -18.03 3.96 4.95
C SER A 393 -17.70 4.14 3.46
N ILE A 394 -18.66 3.88 2.56
CA ILE A 394 -18.43 4.11 1.12
C ILE A 394 -18.01 5.55 0.90
N ASN A 395 -18.76 6.49 1.49
CA ASN A 395 -18.43 7.90 1.34
C ASN A 395 -17.15 8.28 2.10
N GLN A 396 -16.84 7.66 3.23
CA GLN A 396 -15.58 7.91 3.96
C GLN A 396 -14.36 7.46 3.16
N ILE A 397 -14.42 6.28 2.54
CA ILE A 397 -13.31 5.66 1.80
C ILE A 397 -13.12 6.32 0.42
N ALA A 398 -14.21 6.66 -0.28
CA ALA A 398 -14.15 7.28 -1.59
C ALA A 398 -13.32 8.56 -1.61
N PHE A 399 -12.53 8.73 -2.66
CA PHE A 399 -11.83 9.99 -2.98
C PHE A 399 -12.78 10.93 -3.72
N ASN A 400 -13.52 10.40 -4.66
CA ASN A 400 -14.55 11.11 -5.41
C ASN A 400 -15.87 10.38 -5.29
N THR A 401 -16.97 11.12 -5.17
CA THR A 401 -18.32 10.57 -5.19
C THR A 401 -19.16 11.37 -6.17
N ILE A 402 -19.66 10.69 -7.20
CA ILE A 402 -20.47 11.24 -8.27
C ILE A 402 -21.84 10.60 -8.20
N LEU A 403 -22.90 11.39 -8.18
CA LEU A 403 -24.26 10.92 -8.16
C LEU A 403 -24.97 11.23 -9.47
N LEU A 404 -25.80 10.29 -9.90
CA LEU A 404 -26.66 10.41 -11.08
C LEU A 404 -28.10 10.45 -10.64
N SER A 405 -28.86 11.40 -11.18
CA SER A 405 -30.31 11.49 -10.97
C SER A 405 -31.04 11.77 -12.29
N ARG A 406 -32.23 11.18 -12.43
CA ARG A 406 -33.04 11.27 -13.64
C ARG A 406 -34.51 11.09 -13.28
N ASP A 407 -35.38 11.93 -13.85
CA ASP A 407 -36.81 11.76 -13.76
C ASP A 407 -37.34 10.86 -14.90
N LYS A 408 -37.49 9.59 -14.60
CA LYS A 408 -38.00 8.59 -15.55
C LYS A 408 -39.51 8.75 -15.85
N MET A 409 -40.21 9.53 -15.03
CA MET A 409 -41.67 9.73 -15.14
C MET A 409 -42.02 11.07 -15.77
N ALA A 410 -41.03 11.85 -16.19
CA ALA A 410 -41.25 13.10 -16.91
C ALA A 410 -42.08 12.85 -18.16
N GLU A 411 -43.07 13.71 -18.43
CA GLU A 411 -43.92 13.65 -19.62
C GLU A 411 -43.12 13.94 -20.89
N ASP A 412 -42.24 14.94 -20.78
CA ASP A 412 -41.33 15.32 -21.85
C ASP A 412 -40.29 14.23 -22.12
N GLU A 413 -40.05 13.87 -23.38
CA GLU A 413 -39.10 12.83 -23.75
C GLU A 413 -37.65 13.23 -23.47
N TYR A 414 -37.30 14.46 -23.72
CA TYR A 414 -35.97 14.95 -23.47
C TYR A 414 -35.65 14.93 -21.95
N ALA A 415 -36.56 15.45 -21.14
CA ALA A 415 -36.45 15.41 -19.68
C ALA A 415 -36.35 13.96 -19.17
N ARG A 416 -37.19 13.07 -19.73
CA ARG A 416 -37.20 11.66 -19.36
C ARG A 416 -35.89 10.94 -19.70
N ASN A 417 -35.13 11.40 -20.71
CA ASN A 417 -33.85 10.86 -21.16
C ASN A 417 -32.64 11.68 -20.64
N SER A 418 -32.86 12.76 -19.89
CA SER A 418 -31.82 13.59 -19.32
C SER A 418 -31.42 13.16 -17.93
N THR A 419 -30.11 13.03 -17.68
CA THR A 419 -29.53 12.61 -16.42
C THR A 419 -28.64 13.73 -15.87
N MET A 420 -28.94 14.21 -14.67
CA MET A 420 -28.08 15.16 -13.95
C MET A 420 -26.88 14.43 -13.35
N VAL A 421 -25.70 14.99 -13.52
CA VAL A 421 -24.45 14.53 -12.93
C VAL A 421 -24.06 15.51 -11.83
N GLN A 422 -23.86 15.00 -10.62
CA GLN A 422 -23.50 15.80 -9.45
C GLN A 422 -22.27 15.23 -8.77
N VAL A 423 -21.30 16.08 -8.44
CA VAL A 423 -20.18 15.75 -7.55
C VAL A 423 -20.58 16.10 -6.13
N VAL A 424 -20.62 15.11 -5.24
CA VAL A 424 -20.94 15.34 -3.81
C VAL A 424 -19.69 15.24 -2.93
N LYS A 425 -18.60 14.70 -3.48
CA LYS A 425 -17.31 14.65 -2.81
C LYS A 425 -16.17 14.65 -3.81
N CYS A 426 -15.17 15.47 -3.56
CA CYS A 426 -13.85 15.39 -4.19
C CYS A 426 -12.78 15.75 -3.16
N ARG A 427 -11.90 14.79 -2.80
CA ARG A 427 -10.84 15.05 -1.80
C ARG A 427 -9.73 15.95 -2.32
N ARG A 428 -9.53 16.02 -3.64
CA ARG A 428 -8.47 16.83 -4.24
C ARG A 428 -8.81 18.30 -4.26
N THR A 429 -10.04 18.65 -4.67
CA THR A 429 -10.47 20.04 -4.87
C THR A 429 -11.38 20.55 -3.76
N GLY A 430 -12.09 19.67 -3.07
CA GLY A 430 -13.19 20.04 -2.18
C GLY A 430 -14.44 20.56 -2.91
N LEU A 431 -14.43 20.59 -4.25
CA LEU A 431 -15.55 21.09 -5.04
C LEU A 431 -16.71 20.09 -5.02
N THR A 432 -17.92 20.62 -4.85
CA THR A 432 -19.18 19.86 -4.90
C THR A 432 -20.21 20.65 -5.69
N GLY A 433 -21.25 19.98 -6.19
CA GLY A 433 -22.32 20.61 -6.93
C GLY A 433 -22.62 19.91 -8.25
N MET A 434 -23.45 20.53 -9.06
CA MET A 434 -23.84 20.01 -10.37
C MET A 434 -22.67 20.12 -11.37
N ALA A 435 -22.33 19.00 -12.01
CA ALA A 435 -21.29 18.94 -13.05
C ALA A 435 -21.85 19.10 -14.46
N GLY A 436 -23.13 18.81 -14.66
CA GLY A 436 -23.80 18.97 -15.95
C GLY A 436 -24.95 17.98 -16.14
N TRP A 437 -25.44 17.94 -17.36
CA TRP A 437 -26.49 17.04 -17.79
C TRP A 437 -26.00 16.16 -18.93
N LEU A 438 -26.48 14.90 -18.96
CA LEU A 438 -26.25 13.94 -20.03
C LEU A 438 -27.60 13.55 -20.64
N TYR A 439 -27.66 13.49 -21.94
CA TYR A 439 -28.82 13.01 -22.67
C TYR A 439 -28.55 11.61 -23.23
N TYR A 440 -29.40 10.67 -22.94
CA TYR A 440 -29.35 9.34 -23.56
C TYR A 440 -30.01 9.32 -24.92
N ASN A 441 -29.21 9.16 -25.94
CA ASN A 441 -29.70 9.02 -27.31
C ASN A 441 -29.97 7.53 -27.60
N SER A 442 -31.24 7.17 -27.74
CA SER A 442 -31.65 5.78 -27.94
C SER A 442 -31.21 5.17 -29.28
N TYR A 443 -30.99 6.00 -30.30
CA TYR A 443 -30.54 5.55 -31.63
C TYR A 443 -29.05 5.18 -31.63
N THR A 444 -28.25 5.99 -30.97
CA THR A 444 -26.81 5.75 -30.88
C THR A 444 -26.44 4.87 -29.70
N GLY A 445 -27.33 4.73 -28.73
CA GLY A 445 -27.07 4.04 -27.47
C GLY A 445 -26.08 4.78 -26.55
N ARG A 446 -25.79 6.06 -26.84
CA ARG A 446 -24.72 6.85 -26.16
C ARG A 446 -25.26 7.88 -25.20
N LEU A 447 -24.39 8.30 -24.28
CA LEU A 447 -24.60 9.46 -23.45
C LEU A 447 -23.92 10.68 -24.08
N GLU A 448 -24.73 11.60 -24.56
CA GLU A 448 -24.32 12.85 -25.16
C GLU A 448 -24.39 13.98 -24.13
N ARG A 449 -23.71 15.10 -24.40
CA ARG A 449 -23.85 16.28 -23.58
C ARG A 449 -25.26 16.81 -23.68
N GLY A 450 -25.94 16.92 -22.54
CA GLY A 450 -27.30 17.48 -22.45
C GLY A 450 -27.31 18.85 -21.79
N GLU A 451 -28.50 19.46 -21.79
CA GLU A 451 -28.84 20.67 -21.09
C GLU A 451 -29.88 20.40 -20.01
N ALA A 452 -30.07 21.34 -19.09
CA ALA A 452 -31.17 21.22 -18.14
C ALA A 452 -32.52 21.17 -18.93
N PRO A 453 -33.44 20.26 -18.56
CA PRO A 453 -34.71 20.12 -19.28
C PRO A 453 -35.49 21.44 -19.41
N GLU A 454 -35.47 22.28 -18.39
CA GLU A 454 -36.12 23.62 -18.40
C GLU A 454 -35.50 24.59 -19.42
N GLN A 455 -34.18 24.51 -19.62
CA GLN A 455 -33.44 25.34 -20.59
C GLN A 455 -33.71 24.85 -22.01
N HIS A 456 -33.83 23.53 -22.19
CA HIS A 456 -34.13 22.93 -23.50
C HIS A 456 -35.55 23.33 -23.97
N GLN A 457 -36.53 23.34 -23.07
CA GLN A 457 -37.90 23.77 -23.39
C GLN A 457 -37.95 25.26 -23.78
N ALA A 458 -37.25 26.13 -23.03
CA ALA A 458 -37.19 27.56 -23.31
C ALA A 458 -36.58 27.86 -24.69
N GLN A 459 -35.56 27.12 -25.11
CA GLN A 459 -34.97 27.27 -26.47
C GLN A 459 -35.90 26.84 -27.56
N GLN A 460 -36.70 25.79 -27.36
CA GLN A 460 -37.69 25.38 -28.35
C GLN A 460 -38.84 26.37 -28.47
N GLU A 461 -39.23 27.06 -27.40
CA GLU A 461 -40.26 28.12 -27.46
C GLU A 461 -39.77 29.40 -28.15
N ASP A 462 -38.46 29.71 -28.08
CA ASP A 462 -37.85 30.86 -28.75
C ASP A 462 -37.61 30.63 -30.26
N GLU A 463 -37.62 29.39 -30.76
CA GLU A 463 -37.45 29.01 -32.17
C GLU A 463 -38.78 28.99 -32.95
N PHE A 464 -39.91 29.17 -32.27
CA PHE A 464 -41.24 29.26 -32.90
C PHE A 464 -41.80 30.69 -32.83
#